data_62cc8168a6e1a43392caffb2395c46b3
#
_entry.id   62cc8168a6e1a43392caffb2395c46b3
#
_cell.length_a   1.000
_cell.length_b   1.000
_cell.length_c   1.000
_cell.angle_alpha   90.00
_cell.angle_beta   90.00
_cell.angle_gamma   90.00
#
_symmetry.space_group_name_H-M   'P 1'
#
loop_
_entity.id
_entity.type
_entity.pdbx_description
1 polymer ?
#
loop_
_entity_poly.entity_id
_entity_poly.type
_entity_poly.pdbx_seq_one_letter_code
_entity_poly.pdbx_strand_id
1 'polypeptide(L)'
;MAIAGAQRKEVLKVLILSLLLDLISFTFILPLFPSLLSFYRAQDPSPDSLLNRIFHYLNAYKNSFARPIDSRYDIVLLGGALGSLFSLLQAFAAPVIGRLSDRHGRRRALLTSMLGNLLSVALWVSATDFRMFLASRIVGGLSEANVQMANAIVADITDEERRGSSMALIGACFSVAFTFGPALGAALSSIDMVSENPFIIAAIVSFVLIFIETVYLWTCLPETHPRLTTLQMEGETDSAKKNDGSSKKTEEKSSPSTKHTHTNNPALLNALHFLFLLPFSGLEFSLPFLTTTLYAGSATTASPAALNGRLLSLMGLIASLLQGTLVRRLPPLVTLRAGVVACTISFFCLAHVSSPSGLYAAGALLAVTTATVVTSLNSLGSFEAQDADRGAVMGRLRGWGQAGRATGPIVFCSLFWWAGREAAYTAGGFAMCVVTLAVFGLLKSPAVHKKTE
;
A
#
# COMPACT_ATOMS: atom_id res chain seq x y z
N MET A 1 20.34 7.75 20.90
CA MET A 1 21.53 6.94 20.47
C MET A 1 21.16 6.25 19.18
N ALA A 2 21.94 6.40 18.11
CA ALA A 2 21.68 5.68 16.87
C ALA A 2 22.04 4.19 17.07
N ILE A 3 21.15 3.30 16.66
CA ILE A 3 21.41 1.85 16.63
C ILE A 3 22.71 1.61 15.84
N ALA A 4 23.58 0.74 16.37
CA ALA A 4 24.87 0.45 15.74
C ALA A 4 24.67 0.04 14.26
N GLY A 5 25.56 0.46 13.37
CA GLY A 5 25.40 0.29 11.92
C GLY A 5 25.20 -1.18 11.47
N ALA A 6 25.76 -2.14 12.22
CA ALA A 6 25.56 -3.57 11.97
C ALA A 6 24.12 -4.01 12.33
N GLN A 7 23.63 -3.62 13.50
CA GLN A 7 22.26 -3.93 13.96
C GLN A 7 21.19 -3.31 13.06
N ARG A 8 21.41 -2.07 12.56
CA ARG A 8 20.54 -1.43 11.57
C ARG A 8 20.41 -2.25 10.29
N LYS A 9 21.53 -2.77 9.75
CA LYS A 9 21.50 -3.61 8.55
C LYS A 9 20.70 -4.90 8.76
N GLU A 10 20.82 -5.51 9.93
CA GLU A 10 20.06 -6.73 10.25
C GLU A 10 18.56 -6.45 10.38
N VAL A 11 18.14 -5.39 11.06
CA VAL A 11 16.73 -4.99 11.15
C VAL A 11 16.16 -4.68 9.76
N LEU A 12 16.90 -3.98 8.90
CA LEU A 12 16.46 -3.72 7.51
C LEU A 12 16.28 -5.01 6.72
N LYS A 13 17.20 -5.99 6.85
CA LYS A 13 17.05 -7.30 6.19
C LYS A 13 15.79 -8.03 6.67
N VAL A 14 15.55 -8.05 7.98
CA VAL A 14 14.37 -8.67 8.58
C VAL A 14 13.10 -8.03 8.02
N LEU A 15 13.02 -6.70 7.97
CA LEU A 15 11.86 -5.98 7.44
C LEU A 15 11.65 -6.20 5.94
N ILE A 16 12.72 -6.19 5.13
CA ILE A 16 12.62 -6.39 3.68
C ILE A 16 12.12 -7.80 3.37
N LEU A 17 12.68 -8.82 4.03
CA LEU A 17 12.24 -10.20 3.81
C LEU A 17 10.81 -10.42 4.27
N SER A 18 10.44 -9.89 5.44
CA SER A 18 9.07 -9.91 5.95
C SER A 18 8.11 -9.27 4.96
N LEU A 19 8.35 -8.03 4.54
CA LEU A 19 7.50 -7.33 3.59
C LEU A 19 7.39 -8.02 2.23
N LEU A 20 8.43 -8.69 1.76
CA LEU A 20 8.34 -9.48 0.53
C LEU A 20 7.39 -10.66 0.69
N LEU A 21 7.47 -11.40 1.80
CA LEU A 21 6.57 -12.53 2.09
C LEU A 21 5.12 -12.06 2.20
N ASP A 22 4.87 -11.00 2.96
CA ASP A 22 3.55 -10.40 3.14
C ASP A 22 2.94 -9.93 1.82
N LEU A 23 3.66 -9.09 1.07
CA LEU A 23 3.18 -8.51 -0.17
C LEU A 23 3.00 -9.55 -1.29
N ILE A 24 3.86 -10.58 -1.37
CA ILE A 24 3.68 -11.70 -2.30
C ILE A 24 2.40 -12.47 -1.94
N SER A 25 2.21 -12.80 -0.67
CA SER A 25 0.99 -13.45 -0.17
C SER A 25 -0.26 -12.63 -0.48
N PHE A 26 -0.22 -11.32 -0.20
CA PHE A 26 -1.31 -10.40 -0.50
C PHE A 26 -1.65 -10.32 -1.99
N THR A 27 -0.65 -10.35 -2.86
CA THR A 27 -0.85 -10.21 -4.31
C THR A 27 -1.38 -11.45 -4.99
N PHE A 28 -1.32 -12.63 -4.36
CA PHE A 28 -1.89 -13.88 -4.91
C PHE A 28 -3.37 -13.77 -5.25
N ILE A 29 -4.14 -13.06 -4.43
CA ILE A 29 -5.58 -12.96 -4.61
C ILE A 29 -5.97 -12.08 -5.81
N LEU A 30 -5.11 -11.15 -6.24
CA LEU A 30 -5.45 -10.15 -7.24
C LEU A 30 -5.92 -10.76 -8.58
N PRO A 31 -5.19 -11.72 -9.19
CA PRO A 31 -5.64 -12.35 -10.43
C PRO A 31 -6.83 -13.30 -10.21
N LEU A 32 -7.01 -13.81 -8.99
CA LEU A 32 -8.05 -14.76 -8.65
C LEU A 32 -9.40 -14.08 -8.36
N PHE A 33 -9.37 -12.78 -8.07
CA PHE A 33 -10.54 -12.04 -7.59
C PHE A 33 -11.78 -12.22 -8.48
N PRO A 34 -11.71 -12.04 -9.81
CA PRO A 34 -12.88 -12.21 -10.68
C PRO A 34 -13.44 -13.63 -10.64
N SER A 35 -12.57 -14.62 -10.73
CA SER A 35 -12.96 -16.04 -10.74
C SER A 35 -13.53 -16.48 -9.38
N LEU A 36 -12.93 -16.03 -8.29
CA LEU A 36 -13.36 -16.28 -6.92
C LEU A 36 -14.74 -15.67 -6.63
N LEU A 37 -14.99 -14.46 -7.07
CA LEU A 37 -16.30 -13.82 -6.92
C LEU A 37 -17.37 -14.50 -7.78
N SER A 38 -17.02 -14.94 -8.99
CA SER A 38 -17.90 -15.74 -9.84
C SER A 38 -18.25 -17.08 -9.19
N PHE A 39 -17.29 -17.73 -8.56
CA PHE A 39 -17.47 -18.97 -7.83
C PHE A 39 -18.46 -18.81 -6.67
N TYR A 40 -18.30 -17.81 -5.80
CA TYR A 40 -19.23 -17.56 -4.69
C TYR A 40 -20.65 -17.18 -5.20
N ARG A 41 -20.72 -16.50 -6.34
CA ARG A 41 -22.03 -16.19 -6.97
C ARG A 41 -22.75 -17.45 -7.45
N ALA A 42 -22.01 -18.42 -7.96
CA ALA A 42 -22.58 -19.70 -8.39
C ALA A 42 -23.01 -20.59 -7.21
N GLN A 43 -22.30 -20.51 -6.08
CA GLN A 43 -22.63 -21.31 -4.88
C GLN A 43 -23.87 -20.81 -4.13
N ASP A 44 -24.16 -19.50 -4.16
CA ASP A 44 -25.32 -18.92 -3.45
C ASP A 44 -26.24 -18.17 -4.42
N PRO A 45 -27.08 -18.91 -5.16
CA PRO A 45 -28.01 -18.33 -6.12
C PRO A 45 -29.23 -17.66 -5.47
N SER A 46 -29.42 -17.78 -4.16
CA SER A 46 -30.59 -17.28 -3.43
C SER A 46 -30.71 -15.75 -3.58
N PRO A 47 -31.89 -15.20 -3.93
CA PRO A 47 -32.11 -13.76 -4.09
C PRO A 47 -31.82 -12.95 -2.81
N ASP A 48 -32.02 -13.59 -1.65
CA ASP A 48 -31.84 -12.98 -0.33
C ASP A 48 -30.40 -13.06 0.21
N SER A 49 -29.51 -13.69 -0.55
CA SER A 49 -28.12 -13.79 -0.15
C SER A 49 -27.45 -12.43 -0.03
N LEU A 50 -26.47 -12.31 0.87
CA LEU A 50 -25.70 -11.07 1.04
C LEU A 50 -25.07 -10.62 -0.28
N LEU A 51 -24.51 -11.56 -1.04
CA LEU A 51 -23.89 -11.29 -2.33
C LEU A 51 -24.89 -10.71 -3.33
N ASN A 52 -26.08 -11.30 -3.45
CA ASN A 52 -27.11 -10.82 -4.37
C ASN A 52 -27.68 -9.46 -3.93
N ARG A 53 -27.79 -9.18 -2.63
CA ARG A 53 -28.12 -7.83 -2.15
C ARG A 53 -27.05 -6.80 -2.55
N ILE A 54 -25.77 -7.12 -2.43
CA ILE A 54 -24.69 -6.23 -2.89
C ILE A 54 -24.80 -6.02 -4.40
N PHE A 55 -25.03 -7.07 -5.19
CA PHE A 55 -25.26 -6.94 -6.62
C PHE A 55 -26.50 -6.09 -6.94
N HIS A 56 -27.56 -6.17 -6.14
CA HIS A 56 -28.73 -5.30 -6.31
C HIS A 56 -28.36 -3.82 -6.20
N TYR A 57 -27.57 -3.44 -5.17
CA TYR A 57 -27.09 -2.06 -5.02
C TYR A 57 -26.10 -1.65 -6.12
N LEU A 58 -25.21 -2.54 -6.53
CA LEU A 58 -24.30 -2.28 -7.64
C LEU A 58 -25.05 -2.14 -8.97
N ASN A 59 -26.11 -2.91 -9.20
CA ASN A 59 -26.98 -2.78 -10.36
C ASN A 59 -27.78 -1.48 -10.34
N ALA A 60 -28.27 -1.06 -9.17
CA ALA A 60 -28.92 0.24 -9.02
C ALA A 60 -27.97 1.39 -9.37
N TYR A 61 -26.71 1.33 -8.86
CA TYR A 61 -25.65 2.26 -9.23
C TYR A 61 -25.36 2.21 -10.74
N LYS A 62 -25.16 1.03 -11.30
CA LYS A 62 -24.87 0.83 -12.72
C LYS A 62 -25.96 1.39 -13.63
N ASN A 63 -27.24 1.18 -13.27
CA ASN A 63 -28.40 1.62 -14.04
C ASN A 63 -28.75 3.10 -13.83
N SER A 64 -28.09 3.80 -12.91
CA SER A 64 -28.28 5.24 -12.72
C SER A 64 -27.62 6.09 -13.82
N PHE A 65 -26.77 5.50 -14.66
CA PHE A 65 -26.12 6.19 -15.78
C PHE A 65 -27.00 6.16 -17.04
N ALA A 66 -26.92 7.22 -17.84
CA ALA A 66 -27.66 7.32 -19.11
C ALA A 66 -27.30 6.23 -20.13
N ARG A 67 -26.06 5.69 -20.02
CA ARG A 67 -25.60 4.50 -20.74
C ARG A 67 -25.24 3.45 -19.69
N PRO A 68 -26.13 2.49 -19.39
CA PRO A 68 -25.88 1.49 -18.36
C PRO A 68 -24.58 0.71 -18.60
N ILE A 69 -23.87 0.43 -17.52
CA ILE A 69 -22.64 -0.35 -17.57
C ILE A 69 -22.99 -1.80 -17.95
N ASP A 70 -22.30 -2.37 -18.93
CA ASP A 70 -22.47 -3.73 -19.38
C ASP A 70 -22.31 -4.75 -18.23
N SER A 71 -23.15 -5.77 -18.18
CA SER A 71 -23.14 -6.80 -17.13
C SER A 71 -21.84 -7.60 -17.06
N ARG A 72 -21.04 -7.63 -18.13
CA ARG A 72 -19.68 -8.23 -18.11
C ARG A 72 -18.75 -7.58 -17.09
N TYR A 73 -19.02 -6.37 -16.65
CA TYR A 73 -18.22 -5.65 -15.66
C TYR A 73 -18.73 -5.80 -14.22
N ASP A 74 -19.83 -6.51 -13.98
CA ASP A 74 -20.42 -6.67 -12.64
C ASP A 74 -19.41 -7.22 -11.63
N ILE A 75 -18.64 -8.22 -12.03
CA ILE A 75 -17.59 -8.83 -11.17
C ILE A 75 -16.45 -7.86 -10.90
N VAL A 76 -16.07 -7.05 -11.89
CA VAL A 76 -15.02 -6.05 -11.72
C VAL A 76 -15.48 -4.94 -10.78
N LEU A 77 -16.75 -4.50 -10.91
CA LEU A 77 -17.32 -3.50 -10.00
C LEU A 77 -17.42 -4.02 -8.56
N LEU A 78 -17.81 -5.28 -8.38
CA LEU A 78 -17.80 -5.91 -7.05
C LEU A 78 -16.39 -5.99 -6.48
N GLY A 79 -15.40 -6.37 -7.28
CA GLY A 79 -14.00 -6.38 -6.89
C GLY A 79 -13.51 -5.01 -6.46
N GLY A 80 -13.87 -3.96 -7.20
CA GLY A 80 -13.59 -2.57 -6.86
C GLY A 80 -14.27 -2.12 -5.56
N ALA A 81 -15.52 -2.49 -5.34
CA ALA A 81 -16.23 -2.20 -4.11
C ALA A 81 -15.56 -2.84 -2.88
N LEU A 82 -15.12 -4.11 -3.01
CA LEU A 82 -14.38 -4.81 -1.95
C LEU A 82 -12.99 -4.20 -1.71
N GLY A 83 -12.29 -3.79 -2.77
CA GLY A 83 -11.02 -3.07 -2.67
C GLY A 83 -11.18 -1.70 -2.00
N SER A 84 -12.24 -0.97 -2.35
CA SER A 84 -12.61 0.30 -1.70
C SER A 84 -12.96 0.10 -0.23
N LEU A 85 -13.72 -0.94 0.10
CA LEU A 85 -14.03 -1.29 1.50
C LEU A 85 -12.77 -1.60 2.29
N PHE A 86 -11.87 -2.41 1.75
CA PHE A 86 -10.60 -2.76 2.38
C PHE A 86 -9.75 -1.49 2.66
N SER A 87 -9.63 -0.61 1.66
CA SER A 87 -8.91 0.66 1.80
C SER A 87 -9.59 1.60 2.80
N LEU A 88 -10.91 1.63 2.85
CA LEU A 88 -11.66 2.44 3.83
C LEU A 88 -11.41 1.95 5.26
N LEU A 89 -11.41 0.65 5.49
CA LEU A 89 -11.08 0.06 6.80
C LEU A 89 -9.65 0.39 7.22
N GLN A 90 -8.68 0.31 6.29
CA GLN A 90 -7.31 0.77 6.55
C GLN A 90 -7.23 2.26 6.87
N ALA A 91 -8.03 3.11 6.22
CA ALA A 91 -8.03 4.55 6.50
C ALA A 91 -8.37 4.86 7.96
N PHE A 92 -9.28 4.09 8.57
CA PHE A 92 -9.62 4.21 9.99
C PHE A 92 -8.62 3.49 10.91
N ALA A 93 -8.15 2.31 10.53
CA ALA A 93 -7.26 1.50 11.35
C ALA A 93 -5.85 2.08 11.45
N ALA A 94 -5.30 2.62 10.35
CA ALA A 94 -3.91 3.07 10.29
C ALA A 94 -3.55 4.15 11.33
N PRO A 95 -4.34 5.22 11.56
CA PRO A 95 -4.04 6.20 12.61
C PRO A 95 -4.11 5.61 14.02
N VAL A 96 -4.97 4.61 14.24
CA VAL A 96 -5.12 3.95 15.55
C VAL A 96 -3.92 3.06 15.82
N ILE A 97 -3.55 2.21 14.88
CA ILE A 97 -2.39 1.31 15.00
C ILE A 97 -1.10 2.12 15.13
N GLY A 98 -0.98 3.24 14.40
CA GLY A 98 0.16 4.16 14.53
C GLY A 98 0.33 4.68 15.96
N ARG A 99 -0.74 5.18 16.59
CA ARG A 99 -0.72 5.63 17.99
C ARG A 99 -0.44 4.50 18.99
N LEU A 100 -1.00 3.32 18.74
CA LEU A 100 -0.72 2.14 19.56
C LEU A 100 0.75 1.75 19.49
N SER A 101 1.38 1.86 18.33
CA SER A 101 2.80 1.55 18.15
C SER A 101 3.72 2.55 18.88
N ASP A 102 3.32 3.82 19.02
CA ASP A 102 4.05 4.82 19.81
C ASP A 102 3.96 4.54 21.31
N ARG A 103 2.85 3.91 21.78
CA ARG A 103 2.64 3.59 23.20
C ARG A 103 3.26 2.26 23.62
N HIS A 104 3.08 1.22 22.79
CA HIS A 104 3.41 -0.17 23.16
C HIS A 104 4.66 -0.71 22.49
N GLY A 105 5.25 0.08 21.57
CA GLY A 105 6.43 -0.31 20.79
C GLY A 105 6.10 -0.81 19.40
N ARG A 106 7.09 -0.72 18.51
CA ARG A 106 6.97 -1.08 17.08
C ARG A 106 6.77 -2.57 16.89
N ARG A 107 7.60 -3.37 17.58
CA ARG A 107 7.55 -4.83 17.49
C ARG A 107 6.20 -5.38 17.92
N ARG A 108 5.66 -4.92 19.05
CA ARG A 108 4.35 -5.40 19.55
C ARG A 108 3.23 -5.01 18.61
N ALA A 109 3.21 -3.77 18.13
CA ALA A 109 2.18 -3.30 17.20
C ALA A 109 2.21 -4.07 15.88
N LEU A 110 3.40 -4.35 15.33
CA LEU A 110 3.57 -5.12 14.11
C LEU A 110 3.10 -6.58 14.31
N LEU A 111 3.51 -7.24 15.38
CA LEU A 111 3.09 -8.62 15.67
C LEU A 111 1.57 -8.74 15.89
N THR A 112 0.94 -7.75 16.54
CA THR A 112 -0.53 -7.72 16.67
C THR A 112 -1.22 -7.58 15.32
N SER A 113 -0.68 -6.74 14.43
CA SER A 113 -1.13 -6.61 13.04
C SER A 113 -1.00 -7.95 12.29
N MET A 114 0.14 -8.63 12.42
CA MET A 114 0.37 -9.94 11.80
C MET A 114 -0.60 -11.03 12.29
N LEU A 115 -0.94 -11.04 13.57
CA LEU A 115 -1.96 -11.96 14.09
C LEU A 115 -3.34 -11.71 13.46
N GLY A 116 -3.70 -10.43 13.24
CA GLY A 116 -4.92 -10.09 12.53
C GLY A 116 -4.87 -10.50 11.06
N ASN A 117 -3.73 -10.33 10.37
CA ASN A 117 -3.54 -10.79 9.00
C ASN A 117 -3.61 -12.32 8.92
N LEU A 118 -3.01 -13.02 9.87
CA LEU A 118 -3.09 -14.48 9.95
C LEU A 118 -4.54 -14.95 10.12
N LEU A 119 -5.31 -14.30 10.99
CA LEU A 119 -6.74 -14.56 11.16
C LEU A 119 -7.52 -14.28 9.86
N SER A 120 -7.21 -13.18 9.19
CA SER A 120 -7.83 -12.84 7.89
C SER A 120 -7.61 -13.95 6.87
N VAL A 121 -6.38 -14.42 6.72
CA VAL A 121 -6.07 -15.48 5.73
C VAL A 121 -6.63 -16.83 6.18
N ALA A 122 -6.66 -17.14 7.49
CA ALA A 122 -7.32 -18.33 8.03
C ALA A 122 -8.83 -18.35 7.68
N LEU A 123 -9.50 -17.20 7.81
CA LEU A 123 -10.90 -17.06 7.38
C LEU A 123 -11.05 -17.25 5.87
N TRP A 124 -10.07 -16.82 5.05
CA TRP A 124 -10.11 -17.08 3.62
C TRP A 124 -9.92 -18.56 3.27
N VAL A 125 -8.99 -19.26 3.95
CA VAL A 125 -8.80 -20.72 3.80
C VAL A 125 -10.09 -21.47 4.13
N SER A 126 -10.81 -21.02 5.18
CA SER A 126 -12.05 -21.64 5.66
C SER A 126 -13.29 -21.15 4.90
N ALA A 127 -13.14 -20.22 3.94
CA ALA A 127 -14.29 -19.59 3.29
C ALA A 127 -14.98 -20.54 2.32
N THR A 128 -16.12 -21.06 2.72
CA THR A 128 -17.04 -21.85 1.91
C THR A 128 -18.08 -20.98 1.22
N ASP A 129 -18.36 -19.79 1.76
CA ASP A 129 -19.35 -18.84 1.27
C ASP A 129 -18.78 -17.42 1.16
N PHE A 130 -19.51 -16.53 0.50
CA PHE A 130 -19.12 -15.13 0.34
C PHE A 130 -19.07 -14.37 1.67
N ARG A 131 -19.85 -14.74 2.68
CA ARG A 131 -19.88 -14.06 3.99
C ARG A 131 -18.56 -14.24 4.72
N MET A 132 -18.04 -15.48 4.75
CA MET A 132 -16.72 -15.75 5.34
C MET A 132 -15.60 -15.06 4.58
N PHE A 133 -15.67 -15.07 3.24
CA PHE A 133 -14.71 -14.33 2.43
C PHE A 133 -14.75 -12.82 2.71
N LEU A 134 -15.95 -12.22 2.81
CA LEU A 134 -16.09 -10.80 3.17
C LEU A 134 -15.55 -10.53 4.58
N ALA A 135 -15.83 -11.41 5.56
CA ALA A 135 -15.28 -11.28 6.90
C ALA A 135 -13.74 -11.30 6.89
N SER A 136 -13.13 -12.18 6.09
CA SER A 136 -11.69 -12.19 5.86
C SER A 136 -11.18 -10.82 5.37
N ARG A 137 -11.87 -10.19 4.40
CA ARG A 137 -11.47 -8.87 3.87
C ARG A 137 -11.64 -7.75 4.90
N ILE A 138 -12.67 -7.83 5.74
CA ILE A 138 -12.90 -6.86 6.84
C ILE A 138 -11.79 -6.98 7.90
N VAL A 139 -11.51 -8.19 8.36
CA VAL A 139 -10.44 -8.43 9.35
C VAL A 139 -9.09 -7.98 8.81
N GLY A 140 -8.77 -8.36 7.56
CA GLY A 140 -7.53 -7.93 6.89
C GLY A 140 -7.42 -6.41 6.77
N GLY A 141 -8.47 -5.73 6.32
CA GLY A 141 -8.48 -4.27 6.19
C GLY A 141 -8.26 -3.54 7.52
N LEU A 142 -8.78 -4.09 8.62
CA LEU A 142 -8.58 -3.51 9.96
C LEU A 142 -7.20 -3.83 10.55
N SER A 143 -6.58 -4.93 10.14
CA SER A 143 -5.30 -5.40 10.70
C SER A 143 -4.08 -4.95 9.91
N GLU A 144 -4.22 -4.67 8.61
CA GLU A 144 -3.12 -4.42 7.69
C GLU A 144 -2.35 -3.14 8.04
N ALA A 145 -1.23 -3.28 8.72
CA ALA A 145 -0.36 -2.18 9.09
C ALA A 145 1.13 -2.43 8.80
N ASN A 146 1.48 -3.55 8.17
CA ASN A 146 2.86 -3.99 7.97
C ASN A 146 3.72 -2.94 7.28
N VAL A 147 3.25 -2.39 6.17
CA VAL A 147 3.96 -1.33 5.43
C VAL A 147 4.12 -0.05 6.24
N GLN A 148 3.09 0.33 6.98
CA GLN A 148 3.12 1.52 7.83
C GLN A 148 4.13 1.34 8.96
N MET A 149 4.12 0.19 9.62
CA MET A 149 5.07 -0.13 10.68
C MET A 149 6.49 -0.24 10.15
N ALA A 150 6.68 -0.85 8.98
CA ALA A 150 8.00 -0.89 8.34
C ALA A 150 8.54 0.52 8.05
N ASN A 151 7.70 1.44 7.53
CA ASN A 151 8.10 2.83 7.33
C ASN A 151 8.45 3.53 8.67
N ALA A 152 7.69 3.30 9.74
CA ALA A 152 7.97 3.85 11.05
C ALA A 152 9.29 3.30 11.63
N ILE A 153 9.49 1.98 11.56
CA ILE A 153 10.73 1.32 12.01
C ILE A 153 11.94 1.82 11.23
N VAL A 154 11.84 1.88 9.89
CA VAL A 154 12.92 2.41 9.05
C VAL A 154 13.26 3.85 9.44
N ALA A 155 12.25 4.68 9.71
CA ALA A 155 12.48 6.05 10.15
C ALA A 155 13.13 6.13 11.56
N ASP A 156 12.83 5.16 12.46
CA ASP A 156 13.42 5.07 13.80
C ASP A 156 14.90 4.67 13.76
N ILE A 157 15.29 3.76 12.86
CA ILE A 157 16.64 3.18 12.82
C ILE A 157 17.59 3.84 11.83
N THR A 158 17.10 4.73 10.94
CA THR A 158 17.93 5.35 9.90
C THR A 158 18.19 6.81 10.17
N ASP A 159 19.45 7.22 9.89
CA ASP A 159 19.85 8.62 9.89
C ASP A 159 19.14 9.38 8.76
N GLU A 160 19.00 10.69 8.88
CA GLU A 160 18.30 11.54 7.92
C GLU A 160 18.83 11.40 6.50
N GLU A 161 20.14 11.30 6.30
CA GLU A 161 20.78 11.15 4.99
C GLU A 161 20.38 9.86 4.27
N ARG A 162 20.19 8.76 5.02
CA ARG A 162 19.90 7.42 4.47
C ARG A 162 18.42 7.06 4.50
N ARG A 163 17.58 7.87 5.13
CA ARG A 163 16.16 7.58 5.33
C ARG A 163 15.40 7.41 4.00
N GLY A 164 15.61 8.34 3.06
CA GLY A 164 14.99 8.27 1.73
C GLY A 164 15.38 6.98 0.98
N SER A 165 16.66 6.61 0.99
CA SER A 165 17.13 5.41 0.31
C SER A 165 16.64 4.11 0.98
N SER A 166 16.48 4.11 2.29
CA SER A 166 15.94 2.96 3.04
C SER A 166 14.43 2.81 2.81
N MET A 167 13.69 3.90 2.73
CA MET A 167 12.27 3.87 2.36
C MET A 167 12.03 3.43 0.91
N ALA A 168 12.94 3.75 0.00
CA ALA A 168 12.88 3.26 -1.37
C ALA A 168 13.00 1.72 -1.45
N LEU A 169 13.67 1.06 -0.50
CA LEU A 169 13.70 -0.41 -0.41
C LEU A 169 12.33 -0.99 -0.06
N ILE A 170 11.56 -0.34 0.82
CA ILE A 170 10.17 -0.75 1.11
C ILE A 170 9.33 -0.66 -0.16
N GLY A 171 9.46 0.44 -0.91
CA GLY A 171 8.81 0.59 -2.21
C GLY A 171 9.21 -0.51 -3.20
N ALA A 172 10.49 -0.88 -3.24
CA ALA A 172 10.98 -1.96 -4.10
C ALA A 172 10.34 -3.33 -3.77
N CYS A 173 10.06 -3.62 -2.48
CA CYS A 173 9.32 -4.82 -2.09
C CYS A 173 7.93 -4.86 -2.75
N PHE A 174 7.22 -3.73 -2.76
CA PHE A 174 5.93 -3.62 -3.47
C PHE A 174 6.07 -3.94 -4.96
N SER A 175 7.01 -3.30 -5.63
CA SER A 175 7.18 -3.47 -7.07
C SER A 175 7.54 -4.91 -7.43
N VAL A 176 8.40 -5.57 -6.65
CA VAL A 176 8.76 -6.98 -6.82
C VAL A 176 7.53 -7.87 -6.59
N ALA A 177 6.80 -7.66 -5.49
CA ALA A 177 5.63 -8.46 -5.17
C ALA A 177 4.52 -8.32 -6.22
N PHE A 178 4.22 -7.11 -6.68
CA PHE A 178 3.23 -6.87 -7.74
C PHE A 178 3.66 -7.36 -9.12
N THR A 179 4.96 -7.54 -9.35
CA THR A 179 5.47 -8.13 -10.60
C THR A 179 5.31 -9.65 -10.62
N PHE A 180 5.70 -10.33 -9.53
CA PHE A 180 5.76 -11.79 -9.48
C PHE A 180 4.56 -12.44 -8.79
N GLY A 181 3.97 -11.79 -7.79
CA GLY A 181 2.91 -12.35 -6.97
C GLY A 181 1.65 -12.74 -7.76
N PRO A 182 1.12 -11.89 -8.66
CA PRO A 182 -0.03 -12.28 -9.49
C PRO A 182 0.23 -13.50 -10.38
N ALA A 183 1.43 -13.63 -10.94
CA ALA A 183 1.80 -14.78 -11.74
C ALA A 183 1.86 -16.07 -10.91
N LEU A 184 2.42 -15.99 -9.70
CA LEU A 184 2.43 -17.10 -8.74
C LEU A 184 1.02 -17.46 -8.29
N GLY A 185 0.17 -16.48 -7.96
CA GLY A 185 -1.23 -16.71 -7.60
C GLY A 185 -2.01 -17.43 -8.71
N ALA A 186 -1.85 -16.99 -9.95
CA ALA A 186 -2.47 -17.64 -11.10
C ALA A 186 -1.95 -19.09 -11.29
N ALA A 187 -0.66 -19.33 -11.14
CA ALA A 187 -0.06 -20.67 -11.22
C ALA A 187 -0.60 -21.59 -10.10
N LEU A 188 -0.75 -21.08 -8.87
CA LEU A 188 -1.31 -21.85 -7.77
C LEU A 188 -2.78 -22.23 -7.99
N SER A 189 -3.55 -21.39 -8.65
CA SER A 189 -4.96 -21.67 -8.95
C SER A 189 -5.15 -22.66 -10.11
N SER A 190 -4.12 -22.96 -10.88
CA SER A 190 -4.16 -23.98 -11.95
C SER A 190 -3.88 -25.38 -11.46
N ILE A 191 -3.57 -25.55 -10.16
CA ILE A 191 -3.33 -26.86 -9.56
C ILE A 191 -4.67 -27.44 -9.13
N ASP A 192 -5.16 -28.43 -9.88
CA ASP A 192 -6.39 -29.14 -9.56
C ASP A 192 -6.22 -29.98 -8.29
N MET A 193 -6.93 -29.63 -7.25
CA MET A 193 -7.13 -30.46 -6.06
C MET A 193 -8.58 -30.93 -5.99
N VAL A 194 -8.78 -32.08 -5.37
CA VAL A 194 -10.10 -32.72 -5.14
C VAL A 194 -10.99 -31.90 -4.19
N SER A 195 -10.78 -30.62 -4.02
CA SER A 195 -11.59 -29.78 -3.15
C SER A 195 -12.65 -29.00 -3.94
N GLU A 196 -13.80 -28.79 -3.32
CA GLU A 196 -14.90 -28.01 -3.89
C GLU A 196 -14.51 -26.55 -4.19
N ASN A 197 -13.44 -26.03 -3.55
CA ASN A 197 -12.94 -24.67 -3.73
C ASN A 197 -11.63 -24.68 -4.52
N PRO A 198 -11.60 -24.24 -5.78
CA PRO A 198 -10.39 -24.21 -6.62
C PRO A 198 -9.32 -23.21 -6.14
N PHE A 199 -9.67 -22.31 -5.21
CA PHE A 199 -8.75 -21.28 -4.70
C PHE A 199 -8.09 -21.64 -3.38
N ILE A 200 -8.39 -22.84 -2.83
CA ILE A 200 -7.92 -23.24 -1.50
C ILE A 200 -6.40 -23.35 -1.43
N ILE A 201 -5.75 -23.76 -2.50
CA ILE A 201 -4.28 -23.89 -2.54
C ILE A 201 -3.62 -22.51 -2.40
N ALA A 202 -4.09 -21.52 -3.15
CA ALA A 202 -3.56 -20.16 -3.05
C ALA A 202 -3.79 -19.58 -1.64
N ALA A 203 -4.94 -19.87 -1.03
CA ALA A 203 -5.24 -19.45 0.33
C ALA A 203 -4.34 -20.13 1.37
N ILE A 204 -4.12 -21.46 1.26
CA ILE A 204 -3.22 -22.21 2.16
C ILE A 204 -1.77 -21.72 2.01
N VAL A 205 -1.29 -21.53 0.79
CA VAL A 205 0.07 -21.01 0.57
C VAL A 205 0.22 -19.62 1.15
N SER A 206 -0.78 -18.73 0.97
CA SER A 206 -0.81 -17.42 1.63
C SER A 206 -0.75 -17.54 3.14
N PHE A 207 -1.54 -18.45 3.72
CA PHE A 207 -1.55 -18.69 5.18
C PHE A 207 -0.17 -19.14 5.68
N VAL A 208 0.46 -20.08 4.99
CA VAL A 208 1.79 -20.59 5.35
C VAL A 208 2.85 -19.47 5.27
N LEU A 209 2.80 -18.63 4.22
CA LEU A 209 3.73 -17.51 4.07
C LEU A 209 3.57 -16.50 5.21
N ILE A 210 2.34 -16.08 5.53
CA ILE A 210 2.06 -15.13 6.63
C ILE A 210 2.41 -15.75 8.00
N PHE A 211 2.20 -17.05 8.17
CA PHE A 211 2.60 -17.76 9.39
C PHE A 211 4.12 -17.76 9.56
N ILE A 212 4.87 -18.15 8.50
CA ILE A 212 6.34 -18.13 8.51
C ILE A 212 6.85 -16.71 8.78
N GLU A 213 6.28 -15.72 8.14
CA GLU A 213 6.60 -14.31 8.35
C GLU A 213 6.37 -13.89 9.80
N THR A 214 5.22 -14.26 10.38
CA THR A 214 4.88 -13.93 11.78
C THR A 214 5.89 -14.52 12.74
N VAL A 215 6.26 -15.80 12.57
CA VAL A 215 7.28 -16.47 13.37
C VAL A 215 8.66 -15.82 13.17
N TYR A 216 9.02 -15.49 11.95
CA TYR A 216 10.27 -14.82 11.62
C TYR A 216 10.37 -13.45 12.28
N LEU A 217 9.32 -12.62 12.20
CA LEU A 217 9.28 -11.32 12.90
C LEU A 217 9.33 -11.49 14.42
N TRP A 218 8.62 -12.49 14.96
CA TRP A 218 8.62 -12.75 16.40
C TRP A 218 10.01 -13.12 16.91
N THR A 219 10.78 -13.89 16.15
CA THR A 219 12.13 -14.35 16.56
C THR A 219 13.23 -13.36 16.26
N CYS A 220 13.14 -12.66 15.11
CA CYS A 220 14.29 -11.89 14.59
C CYS A 220 14.14 -10.36 14.73
N LEU A 221 12.91 -9.83 14.92
CA LEU A 221 12.71 -8.38 15.01
C LEU A 221 12.91 -7.90 16.46
N PRO A 222 13.91 -7.06 16.77
CA PRO A 222 14.04 -6.42 18.07
C PRO A 222 13.05 -5.26 18.21
N GLU A 223 12.85 -4.77 19.44
CA GLU A 223 12.15 -3.50 19.64
C GLU A 223 12.99 -2.33 19.12
N THR A 224 12.39 -1.44 18.36
CA THR A 224 13.08 -0.33 17.68
C THR A 224 12.57 1.05 18.11
N HIS A 225 11.56 1.09 18.96
CA HIS A 225 11.00 2.36 19.45
C HIS A 225 12.01 3.07 20.36
N PRO A 226 12.47 4.30 20.06
CA PRO A 226 13.60 4.96 20.74
C PRO A 226 13.47 5.00 22.27
N ARG A 227 12.27 5.38 22.79
CA ARG A 227 12.03 5.44 24.24
C ARG A 227 12.13 4.10 24.93
N LEU A 228 11.53 3.05 24.33
CA LEU A 228 11.50 1.73 24.97
C LEU A 228 12.87 1.07 24.94
N THR A 229 13.64 1.29 23.89
CA THR A 229 15.04 0.80 23.79
C THR A 229 15.91 1.45 24.85
N THR A 230 15.76 2.76 25.11
CA THR A 230 16.49 3.46 26.17
C THR A 230 16.15 2.90 27.55
N LEU A 231 14.85 2.73 27.85
CA LEU A 231 14.39 2.16 29.14
C LEU A 231 14.89 0.73 29.37
N GLN A 232 14.95 -0.09 28.32
CA GLN A 232 15.52 -1.45 28.41
C GLN A 232 17.01 -1.42 28.73
N MET A 233 17.79 -0.57 28.09
CA MET A 233 19.22 -0.42 28.36
C MET A 233 19.51 0.09 29.78
N GLU A 234 18.69 1.02 30.27
CA GLU A 234 18.79 1.54 31.64
C GLU A 234 18.44 0.45 32.67
N GLY A 235 17.38 -0.31 32.45
CA GLY A 235 16.98 -1.42 33.31
C GLY A 235 18.02 -2.54 33.37
N GLU A 236 18.67 -2.86 32.27
CA GLU A 236 19.80 -3.82 32.22
C GLU A 236 21.04 -3.29 32.95
N THR A 237 21.33 -1.99 32.82
CA THR A 237 22.48 -1.32 33.48
C THR A 237 22.24 -1.23 35.00
N ASP A 238 21.02 -0.97 35.44
CA ASP A 238 20.65 -0.93 36.87
C ASP A 238 20.61 -2.34 37.48
N SER A 239 20.21 -3.35 36.72
CA SER A 239 20.31 -4.75 37.17
C SER A 239 21.76 -5.23 37.30
N ALA A 240 22.65 -4.80 36.40
CA ALA A 240 24.07 -5.08 36.48
C ALA A 240 24.75 -4.30 37.63
N LYS A 241 24.33 -3.06 37.92
CA LYS A 241 24.85 -2.24 39.03
C LYS A 241 24.31 -2.65 40.41
N LYS A 242 23.19 -3.31 40.51
CA LYS A 242 22.67 -3.88 41.76
C LYS A 242 23.54 -5.05 42.27
N ASN A 243 24.35 -5.67 41.42
CA ASN A 243 25.32 -6.67 41.79
C ASN A 243 26.66 -6.07 42.26
N ASP A 244 26.89 -4.78 42.03
CA ASP A 244 28.10 -4.07 42.44
C ASP A 244 27.71 -2.85 43.31
N GLY A 245 27.64 -3.05 44.61
CA GLY A 245 27.05 -2.16 45.61
C GLY A 245 27.65 -0.74 45.68
N SER A 246 27.29 0.16 44.74
CA SER A 246 27.60 1.57 44.86
C SER A 246 26.49 2.46 44.37
N SER A 247 25.78 3.05 45.33
CA SER A 247 24.65 3.95 45.15
C SER A 247 25.15 5.39 44.96
N LYS A 248 25.03 5.97 43.75
CA LYS A 248 25.03 7.42 43.55
C LYS A 248 23.83 7.80 42.72
N LYS A 249 22.84 8.42 43.36
CA LYS A 249 21.72 9.13 42.67
C LYS A 249 22.31 10.31 41.92
N THR A 250 22.25 10.26 40.62
CA THR A 250 22.44 11.44 39.75
C THR A 250 21.07 11.90 39.28
N GLU A 251 20.67 13.08 39.71
CA GLU A 251 19.42 13.75 39.20
C GLU A 251 19.64 14.07 37.73
N GLU A 252 18.87 13.41 36.88
CA GLU A 252 18.83 13.71 35.46
C GLU A 252 18.02 14.99 35.22
N LYS A 253 18.73 16.06 34.84
CA LYS A 253 18.12 17.25 34.25
C LYS A 253 17.45 16.86 32.93
N SER A 254 16.14 17.00 32.88
CA SER A 254 15.35 16.96 31.63
C SER A 254 15.95 17.98 30.65
N SER A 255 16.56 17.49 29.58
CA SER A 255 17.02 18.32 28.48
C SER A 255 15.84 19.10 27.89
N PRO A 256 15.99 20.41 27.60
CA PRO A 256 14.90 21.20 27.02
C PRO A 256 14.54 20.61 25.66
N SER A 257 13.25 20.34 25.48
CA SER A 257 12.64 19.95 24.21
C SER A 257 13.01 20.98 23.14
N THR A 258 14.00 20.68 22.32
CA THR A 258 14.29 21.47 21.12
C THR A 258 13.05 21.48 20.28
N LYS A 259 12.43 22.65 20.06
CA LYS A 259 11.27 22.81 19.17
C LYS A 259 11.68 22.30 17.79
N HIS A 260 11.15 21.15 17.41
CA HIS A 260 11.31 20.63 16.06
C HIS A 260 10.61 21.59 15.10
N THR A 261 11.39 22.33 14.31
CA THR A 261 10.84 23.19 13.27
C THR A 261 10.48 22.30 12.08
N HIS A 262 9.16 22.09 11.87
CA HIS A 262 8.67 21.37 10.70
C HIS A 262 9.09 22.10 9.43
N THR A 263 9.73 21.40 8.51
CA THR A 263 10.06 21.93 7.17
C THR A 263 8.82 21.97 6.28
N ASN A 264 7.97 20.93 6.37
CA ASN A 264 6.68 20.85 5.68
C ASN A 264 5.56 20.63 6.70
N ASN A 265 4.39 21.20 6.44
CA ASN A 265 3.23 20.97 7.30
C ASN A 265 2.72 19.52 7.14
N PRO A 266 2.64 18.70 8.22
CA PRO A 266 2.13 17.33 8.14
C PRO A 266 0.69 17.25 7.58
N ALA A 267 -0.17 18.25 7.86
CA ALA A 267 -1.51 18.30 7.31
C ALA A 267 -1.52 18.47 5.79
N LEU A 268 -0.58 19.26 5.26
CA LEU A 268 -0.40 19.40 3.81
C LEU A 268 0.03 18.08 3.15
N LEU A 269 0.97 17.33 3.77
CA LEU A 269 1.39 16.03 3.27
C LEU A 269 0.24 15.03 3.28
N ASN A 270 -0.59 15.02 4.32
CA ASN A 270 -1.79 14.20 4.40
C ASN A 270 -2.79 14.54 3.29
N ALA A 271 -3.07 15.82 3.10
CA ALA A 271 -3.98 16.29 2.04
C ALA A 271 -3.44 15.94 0.64
N LEU A 272 -2.14 16.13 0.40
CA LEU A 272 -1.52 15.76 -0.88
C LEU A 272 -1.57 14.25 -1.12
N HIS A 273 -1.40 13.43 -0.08
CA HIS A 273 -1.52 11.98 -0.21
C HIS A 273 -2.94 11.55 -0.60
N PHE A 274 -3.95 12.16 0.02
CA PHE A 274 -5.35 11.95 -0.35
C PHE A 274 -5.64 12.41 -1.79
N LEU A 275 -5.31 13.67 -2.10
CA LEU A 275 -5.58 14.29 -3.40
C LEU A 275 -4.85 13.59 -4.55
N PHE A 276 -3.67 13.03 -4.29
CA PHE A 276 -2.95 12.20 -5.26
C PHE A 276 -3.62 10.84 -5.47
N LEU A 277 -3.90 10.12 -4.37
CA LEU A 277 -4.44 8.76 -4.47
C LEU A 277 -5.89 8.71 -4.96
N LEU A 278 -6.66 9.77 -4.80
CA LEU A 278 -8.03 9.81 -5.28
C LEU A 278 -8.12 9.63 -6.81
N PRO A 279 -7.56 10.49 -7.67
CA PRO A 279 -7.60 10.27 -9.12
C PRO A 279 -6.74 9.07 -9.55
N PHE A 280 -5.59 8.84 -8.91
CA PHE A 280 -4.66 7.79 -9.29
C PHE A 280 -5.26 6.39 -9.10
N SER A 281 -5.91 6.10 -7.97
CA SER A 281 -6.55 4.79 -7.75
C SER A 281 -7.76 4.57 -8.66
N GLY A 282 -8.47 5.63 -8.99
CA GLY A 282 -9.54 5.57 -9.98
C GLY A 282 -9.01 5.23 -11.38
N LEU A 283 -7.89 5.83 -11.76
CA LEU A 283 -7.19 5.49 -13.00
C LEU A 283 -6.74 4.02 -12.99
N GLU A 284 -6.05 3.57 -11.93
CA GLU A 284 -5.62 2.16 -11.80
C GLU A 284 -6.79 1.20 -11.97
N PHE A 285 -7.92 1.49 -11.33
CA PHE A 285 -9.12 0.66 -11.41
C PHE A 285 -9.79 0.69 -12.79
N SER A 286 -9.67 1.80 -13.53
CA SER A 286 -10.28 1.95 -14.87
C SER A 286 -9.45 1.32 -16.00
N LEU A 287 -8.17 0.99 -15.79
CA LEU A 287 -7.30 0.41 -16.81
C LEU A 287 -7.88 -0.86 -17.47
N PRO A 288 -8.47 -1.82 -16.76
CA PRO A 288 -9.11 -2.99 -17.38
C PRO A 288 -10.25 -2.61 -18.34
N PHE A 289 -11.06 -1.60 -18.00
CA PHE A 289 -12.12 -1.12 -18.88
C PHE A 289 -11.56 -0.46 -20.13
N LEU A 290 -10.53 0.36 -19.97
CA LEU A 290 -9.83 1.03 -21.07
C LEU A 290 -9.17 0.01 -22.00
N THR A 291 -8.47 -0.98 -21.46
CA THR A 291 -7.84 -2.05 -22.24
C THR A 291 -8.89 -2.81 -23.06
N THR A 292 -10.02 -3.17 -22.44
CA THR A 292 -11.10 -3.85 -23.13
C THR A 292 -11.66 -3.01 -24.28
N THR A 293 -11.86 -1.71 -24.09
CA THR A 293 -12.41 -0.81 -25.13
C THR A 293 -11.45 -0.58 -26.29
N LEU A 294 -10.14 -0.48 -26.02
CA LEU A 294 -9.13 -0.29 -27.06
C LEU A 294 -8.90 -1.53 -27.93
N TYR A 295 -9.09 -2.71 -27.37
CA TYR A 295 -8.85 -3.98 -28.09
C TYR A 295 -10.12 -4.65 -28.59
N ALA A 296 -11.32 -4.07 -28.35
CA ALA A 296 -12.60 -4.62 -28.76
C ALA A 296 -12.79 -4.83 -30.27
N GLY A 297 -11.94 -4.24 -31.11
CA GLY A 297 -11.98 -4.36 -32.57
C GLY A 297 -10.71 -4.92 -33.20
N SER A 298 -9.70 -5.31 -32.40
CA SER A 298 -8.42 -5.78 -32.94
C SER A 298 -8.44 -7.28 -33.16
N ALA A 299 -7.80 -7.72 -34.27
CA ALA A 299 -7.62 -9.15 -34.60
C ALA A 299 -6.66 -9.91 -33.65
N THR A 300 -6.46 -9.39 -32.44
CA THR A 300 -5.57 -10.00 -31.45
C THR A 300 -6.26 -11.22 -30.82
N THR A 301 -5.59 -12.36 -30.85
CA THR A 301 -6.05 -13.62 -30.27
C THR A 301 -5.95 -13.65 -28.73
N ALA A 302 -5.28 -12.65 -28.12
CA ALA A 302 -5.10 -12.57 -26.68
C ALA A 302 -6.35 -11.98 -25.98
N SER A 303 -6.74 -12.61 -24.86
CA SER A 303 -7.86 -12.10 -24.05
C SER A 303 -7.55 -10.71 -23.46
N PRO A 304 -8.56 -9.85 -23.24
CA PRO A 304 -8.36 -8.53 -22.60
C PRO A 304 -7.67 -8.63 -21.24
N ALA A 305 -7.93 -9.69 -20.49
CA ALA A 305 -7.26 -9.96 -19.21
C ALA A 305 -5.76 -10.20 -19.39
N ALA A 306 -5.35 -10.97 -20.40
CA ALA A 306 -3.94 -11.20 -20.71
C ALA A 306 -3.21 -9.93 -21.14
N LEU A 307 -3.88 -9.05 -21.91
CA LEU A 307 -3.33 -7.77 -22.35
C LEU A 307 -3.15 -6.82 -21.17
N ASN A 308 -4.13 -6.75 -20.28
CA ASN A 308 -4.03 -5.96 -19.05
C ASN A 308 -2.93 -6.51 -18.13
N GLY A 309 -2.83 -7.83 -18.00
CA GLY A 309 -1.74 -8.47 -17.24
C GLY A 309 -0.35 -8.12 -17.77
N ARG A 310 -0.15 -8.13 -19.10
CA ARG A 310 1.12 -7.72 -19.73
C ARG A 310 1.45 -6.25 -19.44
N LEU A 311 0.46 -5.35 -19.51
CA LEU A 311 0.63 -3.93 -19.18
C LEU A 311 1.07 -3.76 -17.73
N LEU A 312 0.37 -4.39 -16.78
CA LEU A 312 0.69 -4.31 -15.35
C LEU A 312 2.06 -4.92 -15.02
N SER A 313 2.43 -6.03 -15.68
CA SER A 313 3.76 -6.64 -15.51
C SER A 313 4.88 -5.71 -16.01
N LEU A 314 4.68 -5.05 -17.15
CA LEU A 314 5.64 -4.06 -17.64
C LEU A 314 5.77 -2.88 -16.67
N MET A 315 4.65 -2.36 -16.18
CA MET A 315 4.65 -1.27 -15.19
C MET A 315 5.39 -1.70 -13.91
N GLY A 316 5.13 -2.89 -13.40
CA GLY A 316 5.79 -3.45 -12.22
C GLY A 316 7.31 -3.60 -12.42
N LEU A 317 7.73 -4.10 -13.58
CA LEU A 317 9.14 -4.25 -13.92
C LEU A 317 9.86 -2.89 -13.97
N ILE A 318 9.30 -1.90 -14.67
CA ILE A 318 9.87 -0.55 -14.74
C ILE A 318 9.94 0.06 -13.34
N ALA A 319 8.86 -0.05 -12.55
CA ALA A 319 8.83 0.48 -11.19
C ALA A 319 9.89 -0.18 -10.29
N SER A 320 10.07 -1.50 -10.37
CA SER A 320 11.10 -2.24 -9.62
C SER A 320 12.51 -1.75 -9.95
N LEU A 321 12.80 -1.59 -11.23
CA LEU A 321 14.10 -1.08 -11.69
C LEU A 321 14.36 0.35 -11.21
N LEU A 322 13.36 1.23 -11.32
CA LEU A 322 13.48 2.63 -10.86
C LEU A 322 13.68 2.73 -9.35
N GLN A 323 12.95 1.95 -8.56
CA GLN A 323 13.08 1.94 -7.09
C GLN A 323 14.42 1.37 -6.64
N GLY A 324 14.87 0.29 -7.29
CA GLY A 324 16.17 -0.31 -6.98
C GLY A 324 17.38 0.56 -7.35
N THR A 325 17.24 1.47 -8.31
CA THR A 325 18.35 2.26 -8.85
C THR A 325 18.21 3.75 -8.58
N LEU A 326 17.28 4.42 -9.26
CA LEU A 326 17.19 5.88 -9.32
C LEU A 326 16.58 6.48 -8.05
N VAL A 327 15.46 5.93 -7.57
CA VAL A 327 14.73 6.46 -6.40
C VAL A 327 15.58 6.42 -5.13
N ARG A 328 16.43 5.41 -5.00
CA ARG A 328 17.36 5.29 -3.86
C ARG A 328 18.46 6.35 -3.83
N ARG A 329 18.78 6.96 -4.95
CA ARG A 329 19.91 7.91 -5.11
C ARG A 329 19.46 9.36 -5.11
N LEU A 330 18.22 9.63 -5.45
CA LEU A 330 17.68 10.98 -5.58
C LEU A 330 16.98 11.45 -4.30
N PRO A 331 17.01 12.75 -4.00
CA PRO A 331 16.25 13.33 -2.90
C PRO A 331 14.74 13.05 -3.04
N PRO A 332 14.00 12.78 -1.94
CA PRO A 332 12.56 12.45 -1.99
C PRO A 332 11.70 13.51 -2.67
N LEU A 333 12.02 14.79 -2.54
CA LEU A 333 11.27 15.86 -3.20
C LEU A 333 11.45 15.86 -4.71
N VAL A 334 12.66 15.53 -5.21
CA VAL A 334 12.94 15.45 -6.65
C VAL A 334 12.17 14.28 -7.27
N THR A 335 12.22 13.13 -6.62
CA THR A 335 11.49 11.93 -7.08
C THR A 335 9.99 12.13 -7.01
N LEU A 336 9.46 12.82 -5.98
CA LEU A 336 8.05 13.19 -5.88
C LEU A 336 7.63 14.08 -7.06
N ARG A 337 8.40 15.14 -7.35
CA ARG A 337 8.12 16.05 -8.46
C ARG A 337 8.12 15.34 -9.82
N ALA A 338 9.09 14.48 -10.05
CA ALA A 338 9.13 13.68 -11.28
C ALA A 338 7.90 12.75 -11.40
N GLY A 339 7.48 12.12 -10.30
CA GLY A 339 6.35 11.21 -10.29
C GLY A 339 4.99 11.89 -10.51
N VAL A 340 4.74 13.05 -9.90
CA VAL A 340 3.46 13.76 -10.11
C VAL A 340 3.38 14.36 -11.54
N VAL A 341 4.49 14.81 -12.11
CA VAL A 341 4.55 15.23 -13.51
C VAL A 341 4.28 14.06 -14.45
N ALA A 342 4.93 12.91 -14.24
CA ALA A 342 4.70 11.71 -15.04
C ALA A 342 3.24 11.25 -14.95
N CYS A 343 2.63 11.31 -13.78
CA CYS A 343 1.21 11.00 -13.57
C CYS A 343 0.30 11.94 -14.37
N THR A 344 0.54 13.25 -14.28
CA THR A 344 -0.22 14.27 -15.02
C THR A 344 -0.17 14.02 -16.51
N ILE A 345 1.03 13.82 -17.07
CA ILE A 345 1.19 13.52 -18.50
C ILE A 345 0.47 12.23 -18.86
N SER A 346 0.59 11.18 -18.03
CA SER A 346 -0.08 9.90 -18.28
C SER A 346 -1.60 10.05 -18.36
N PHE A 347 -2.22 10.85 -17.49
CA PHE A 347 -3.67 11.10 -17.55
C PHE A 347 -4.09 11.70 -18.89
N PHE A 348 -3.40 12.72 -19.37
CA PHE A 348 -3.70 13.35 -20.67
C PHE A 348 -3.41 12.40 -21.85
N CYS A 349 -2.34 11.59 -21.77
CA CYS A 349 -2.09 10.56 -22.77
C CYS A 349 -3.22 9.53 -22.83
N LEU A 350 -3.72 9.06 -21.67
CA LEU A 350 -4.80 8.08 -21.59
C LEU A 350 -6.16 8.64 -22.04
N ALA A 351 -6.39 9.96 -21.89
CA ALA A 351 -7.59 10.62 -22.41
C ALA A 351 -7.73 10.41 -23.92
N HIS A 352 -6.63 10.55 -24.66
CA HIS A 352 -6.60 10.54 -26.12
C HIS A 352 -5.97 9.27 -26.72
N VAL A 353 -5.64 8.26 -25.91
CA VAL A 353 -5.02 7.02 -26.39
C VAL A 353 -5.95 6.29 -27.37
N SER A 354 -5.43 5.96 -28.55
CA SER A 354 -6.14 5.25 -29.61
C SER A 354 -5.41 3.98 -30.05
N SER A 355 -4.15 3.80 -29.60
CA SER A 355 -3.31 2.67 -30.01
C SER A 355 -2.75 1.90 -28.81
N PRO A 356 -2.44 0.61 -28.97
CA PRO A 356 -1.75 -0.18 -27.96
C PRO A 356 -0.39 0.41 -27.55
N SER A 357 0.39 0.93 -28.49
CA SER A 357 1.68 1.56 -28.21
C SER A 357 1.54 2.81 -27.32
N GLY A 358 0.52 3.63 -27.55
CA GLY A 358 0.18 4.77 -26.70
C GLY A 358 -0.19 4.35 -25.28
N LEU A 359 -0.93 3.23 -25.14
CA LEU A 359 -1.28 2.66 -23.83
C LEU A 359 -0.02 2.21 -23.07
N TYR A 360 0.92 1.52 -23.73
CA TYR A 360 2.17 1.12 -23.11
C TYR A 360 3.06 2.31 -22.75
N ALA A 361 3.10 3.36 -23.56
CA ALA A 361 3.82 4.59 -23.25
C ALA A 361 3.24 5.30 -22.01
N ALA A 362 1.91 5.43 -21.93
CA ALA A 362 1.25 5.96 -20.74
C ALA A 362 1.47 5.07 -19.51
N GLY A 363 1.45 3.73 -19.69
CA GLY A 363 1.78 2.76 -18.64
C GLY A 363 3.21 2.92 -18.10
N ALA A 364 4.19 3.21 -18.97
CA ALA A 364 5.56 3.48 -18.54
C ALA A 364 5.65 4.76 -17.68
N LEU A 365 4.89 5.80 -17.96
CA LEU A 365 4.78 7.00 -17.11
C LEU A 365 4.11 6.69 -15.78
N LEU A 366 3.07 5.84 -15.79
CA LEU A 366 2.44 5.37 -14.54
C LEU A 366 3.41 4.55 -13.70
N ALA A 367 4.29 3.78 -14.31
CA ALA A 367 5.33 3.05 -13.58
C ALA A 367 6.30 3.99 -12.85
N VAL A 368 6.68 5.13 -13.47
CA VAL A 368 7.44 6.18 -12.79
C VAL A 368 6.67 6.73 -11.58
N THR A 369 5.38 6.99 -11.75
CA THR A 369 4.49 7.47 -10.68
C THR A 369 4.43 6.47 -9.52
N THR A 370 4.17 5.21 -9.81
CA THR A 370 4.08 4.12 -8.83
C THR A 370 5.39 3.95 -8.06
N ALA A 371 6.54 4.06 -8.76
CA ALA A 371 7.85 3.95 -8.15
C ALA A 371 8.18 5.09 -7.17
N THR A 372 7.62 6.27 -7.38
CA THR A 372 8.14 7.50 -6.76
C THR A 372 7.21 8.14 -5.76
N VAL A 373 5.94 8.37 -6.09
CA VAL A 373 5.10 9.32 -5.35
C VAL A 373 4.82 8.88 -3.92
N VAL A 374 4.27 7.69 -3.72
CA VAL A 374 3.91 7.20 -2.37
C VAL A 374 5.15 7.01 -1.51
N THR A 375 6.22 6.45 -2.07
CA THR A 375 7.51 6.28 -1.38
C THR A 375 8.09 7.61 -0.93
N SER A 376 8.05 8.62 -1.78
CA SER A 376 8.56 9.97 -1.49
C SER A 376 7.69 10.69 -0.45
N LEU A 377 6.37 10.58 -0.51
CA LEU A 377 5.47 11.14 0.50
C LEU A 377 5.69 10.50 1.87
N ASN A 378 5.86 9.18 1.94
CA ASN A 378 6.21 8.48 3.18
C ASN A 378 7.57 8.96 3.72
N SER A 379 8.56 9.12 2.84
CA SER A 379 9.87 9.65 3.22
C SER A 379 9.75 11.08 3.78
N LEU A 380 9.09 11.99 3.06
CA LEU A 380 8.87 13.37 3.52
C LEU A 380 8.09 13.41 4.83
N GLY A 381 7.02 12.61 4.97
CA GLY A 381 6.25 12.53 6.22
C GLY A 381 7.07 12.05 7.41
N SER A 382 8.03 11.17 7.17
CA SER A 382 8.93 10.66 8.23
C SER A 382 9.91 11.71 8.76
N PHE A 383 10.28 12.72 7.96
CA PHE A 383 11.11 13.85 8.41
C PHE A 383 10.35 14.82 9.30
N GLU A 384 9.02 14.91 9.15
CA GLU A 384 8.18 15.79 9.93
C GLU A 384 7.67 15.15 11.25
N ALA A 385 8.00 13.87 11.48
CA ALA A 385 7.62 13.12 12.66
C ALA A 385 8.71 13.19 13.74
N GLN A 386 8.30 13.49 14.98
CA GLN A 386 9.17 13.38 16.14
C GLN A 386 9.33 11.91 16.57
N ASP A 387 10.40 11.59 17.28
CA ASP A 387 10.65 10.22 17.75
C ASP A 387 9.50 9.65 18.61
N ALA A 388 8.77 10.53 19.31
CA ALA A 388 7.70 10.15 20.22
C ALA A 388 6.36 9.85 19.54
N ASP A 389 6.10 10.43 18.36
CA ASP A 389 4.80 10.35 17.68
C ASP A 389 4.89 9.88 16.22
N ARG A 390 6.04 9.29 15.86
CA ARG A 390 6.34 8.88 14.48
C ARG A 390 5.32 7.87 13.93
N GLY A 391 4.88 6.93 14.75
CA GLY A 391 3.84 5.99 14.37
C GLY A 391 2.50 6.67 14.10
N ALA A 392 2.12 7.64 14.93
CA ALA A 392 0.88 8.40 14.76
C ALA A 392 0.92 9.27 13.49
N VAL A 393 2.06 9.90 13.19
CA VAL A 393 2.23 10.72 11.97
C VAL A 393 2.16 9.85 10.73
N MET A 394 2.93 8.74 10.69
CA MET A 394 2.92 7.81 9.57
C MET A 394 1.55 7.12 9.40
N GLY A 395 0.88 6.82 10.52
CA GLY A 395 -0.48 6.28 10.53
C GLY A 395 -1.51 7.25 9.94
N ARG A 396 -1.45 8.52 10.30
CA ARG A 396 -2.32 9.55 9.70
C ARG A 396 -2.06 9.72 8.21
N LEU A 397 -0.78 9.81 7.81
CA LEU A 397 -0.40 9.90 6.40
C LEU A 397 -0.94 8.71 5.59
N ARG A 398 -0.78 7.49 6.11
CA ARG A 398 -1.33 6.27 5.50
C ARG A 398 -2.86 6.33 5.43
N GLY A 399 -3.53 6.71 6.53
CA GLY A 399 -4.99 6.80 6.59
C GLY A 399 -5.58 7.75 5.55
N TRP A 400 -5.01 8.94 5.38
CA TRP A 400 -5.44 9.88 4.34
C TRP A 400 -5.22 9.33 2.93
N GLY A 401 -4.09 8.69 2.68
CA GLY A 401 -3.84 8.02 1.40
C GLY A 401 -4.86 6.91 1.12
N GLN A 402 -5.16 6.08 2.11
CA GLN A 402 -6.14 5.00 1.98
C GLN A 402 -7.58 5.53 1.80
N ALA A 403 -7.93 6.65 2.42
CA ALA A 403 -9.20 7.32 2.16
C ALA A 403 -9.32 7.78 0.70
N GLY A 404 -8.25 8.35 0.12
CA GLY A 404 -8.20 8.67 -1.31
C GLY A 404 -8.34 7.42 -2.19
N ARG A 405 -7.65 6.33 -1.83
CA ARG A 405 -7.73 5.04 -2.54
C ARG A 405 -9.11 4.40 -2.45
N ALA A 406 -9.81 4.56 -1.34
CA ALA A 406 -11.17 4.05 -1.17
C ALA A 406 -12.21 4.80 -2.01
N THR A 407 -12.08 6.12 -2.10
CA THR A 407 -13.06 6.99 -2.78
C THR A 407 -12.78 7.12 -4.29
N GLY A 408 -11.52 6.97 -4.69
CA GLY A 408 -11.07 7.17 -6.07
C GLY A 408 -11.81 6.34 -7.12
N PRO A 409 -11.89 5.00 -6.99
CA PRO A 409 -12.61 4.17 -7.95
C PRO A 409 -14.08 4.58 -8.11
N ILE A 410 -14.76 4.94 -7.01
CA ILE A 410 -16.16 5.35 -7.03
C ILE A 410 -16.31 6.66 -7.83
N VAL A 411 -15.55 7.69 -7.47
CA VAL A 411 -15.64 9.01 -8.10
C VAL A 411 -15.22 8.95 -9.57
N PHE A 412 -14.08 8.33 -9.85
CA PHE A 412 -13.52 8.28 -11.19
C PHE A 412 -14.34 7.41 -12.14
N CYS A 413 -14.82 6.24 -11.68
CA CYS A 413 -15.67 5.40 -12.51
C CYS A 413 -17.04 6.01 -12.74
N SER A 414 -17.61 6.72 -11.75
CA SER A 414 -18.82 7.50 -11.98
C SER A 414 -18.64 8.50 -13.10
N LEU A 415 -17.54 9.26 -13.09
CA LEU A 415 -17.23 10.22 -14.14
C LEU A 415 -16.96 9.54 -15.49
N PHE A 416 -16.23 8.41 -15.47
CA PHE A 416 -15.91 7.62 -16.67
C PHE A 416 -17.17 7.11 -17.38
N TRP A 417 -18.17 6.62 -16.63
CA TRP A 417 -19.41 6.09 -17.20
C TRP A 417 -20.44 7.18 -17.51
N TRP A 418 -20.42 8.30 -16.77
CA TRP A 418 -21.33 9.41 -17.01
C TRP A 418 -20.90 10.30 -18.19
N ALA A 419 -19.66 10.76 -18.18
CA ALA A 419 -19.14 11.73 -19.15
C ALA A 419 -18.22 11.12 -20.21
N GLY A 420 -17.91 9.83 -20.08
CA GLY A 420 -17.04 9.12 -21.01
C GLY A 420 -15.57 9.14 -20.61
N ARG A 421 -14.81 8.32 -21.31
CA ARG A 421 -13.39 8.09 -21.09
C ARG A 421 -12.56 9.39 -21.13
N GLU A 422 -12.71 10.13 -22.21
CA GLU A 422 -11.93 11.36 -22.45
C GLU A 422 -12.13 12.39 -21.34
N ALA A 423 -13.41 12.62 -20.96
CA ALA A 423 -13.73 13.56 -19.90
C ALA A 423 -13.18 13.11 -18.53
N ALA A 424 -13.27 11.82 -18.21
CA ALA A 424 -12.78 11.29 -16.93
C ALA A 424 -11.26 11.43 -16.80
N TYR A 425 -10.51 11.01 -17.80
CA TYR A 425 -9.04 11.12 -17.76
C TYR A 425 -8.58 12.57 -17.84
N THR A 426 -9.25 13.43 -18.60
CA THR A 426 -8.94 14.86 -18.66
C THR A 426 -9.20 15.54 -17.32
N ALA A 427 -10.33 15.26 -16.66
CA ALA A 427 -10.63 15.75 -15.32
C ALA A 427 -9.62 15.24 -14.28
N GLY A 428 -9.23 13.96 -14.35
CA GLY A 428 -8.17 13.39 -13.54
C GLY A 428 -6.82 14.09 -13.78
N GLY A 429 -6.50 14.40 -15.04
CA GLY A 429 -5.32 15.16 -15.43
C GLY A 429 -5.30 16.56 -14.82
N PHE A 430 -6.42 17.30 -14.85
CA PHE A 430 -6.53 18.61 -14.18
C PHE A 430 -6.40 18.49 -12.66
N ALA A 431 -7.00 17.48 -12.04
CA ALA A 431 -6.81 17.22 -10.62
C ALA A 431 -5.32 16.97 -10.30
N MET A 432 -4.62 16.22 -11.14
CA MET A 432 -3.18 15.99 -11.01
C MET A 432 -2.34 17.23 -11.29
N CYS A 433 -2.77 18.14 -12.17
CA CYS A 433 -2.12 19.46 -12.34
C CYS A 433 -2.16 20.25 -11.02
N VAL A 434 -3.30 20.26 -10.32
CA VAL A 434 -3.43 20.93 -9.01
C VAL A 434 -2.47 20.31 -8.00
N VAL A 435 -2.40 18.98 -7.92
CA VAL A 435 -1.44 18.27 -7.04
C VAL A 435 -0.01 18.62 -7.42
N THR A 436 0.32 18.65 -8.71
CA THR A 436 1.66 18.98 -9.22
C THR A 436 2.04 20.41 -8.81
N LEU A 437 1.17 21.38 -9.04
CA LEU A 437 1.41 22.78 -8.65
C LEU A 437 1.60 22.91 -7.13
N ALA A 438 0.80 22.21 -6.33
CA ALA A 438 0.95 22.19 -4.89
C ALA A 438 2.29 21.58 -4.42
N VAL A 439 2.73 20.48 -5.06
CA VAL A 439 4.03 19.84 -4.75
C VAL A 439 5.20 20.75 -5.12
N PHE A 440 5.12 21.50 -6.21
CA PHE A 440 6.19 22.42 -6.61
C PHE A 440 6.21 23.71 -5.80
N GLY A 441 5.03 24.25 -5.47
CA GLY A 441 4.90 25.55 -4.81
C GLY A 441 4.97 25.50 -3.29
N LEU A 442 4.45 24.42 -2.67
CA LEU A 442 4.27 24.38 -1.22
C LEU A 442 5.27 23.49 -0.49
N LEU A 443 5.85 22.46 -1.16
CA LEU A 443 6.77 21.54 -0.50
C LEU A 443 8.22 21.98 -0.62
N LYS A 444 8.93 21.86 0.49
CA LYS A 444 10.35 22.19 0.63
C LYS A 444 11.17 20.91 0.86
N SER A 445 12.44 20.94 0.42
CA SER A 445 13.37 19.85 0.71
C SER A 445 13.68 19.85 2.21
N PRO A 446 13.63 18.69 2.88
CA PRO A 446 14.05 18.58 4.28
C PRO A 446 15.49 19.08 4.44
N ALA A 447 15.74 19.86 5.49
CA ALA A 447 17.10 20.25 5.85
C ALA A 447 17.80 19.01 6.44
N VAL A 448 18.68 18.40 5.68
CA VAL A 448 19.54 17.31 6.17
C VAL A 448 20.65 17.96 6.99
N HIS A 449 20.62 17.83 8.30
CA HIS A 449 21.71 18.25 9.17
C HIS A 449 22.90 17.32 8.93
N LYS A 450 23.90 17.79 8.15
CA LYS A 450 25.21 17.15 8.14
C LYS A 450 25.77 17.22 9.56
N LYS A 451 25.92 16.07 10.23
CA LYS A 451 26.76 16.02 11.40
C LYS A 451 28.16 16.40 10.94
N THR A 452 28.59 17.59 11.31
CA THR A 452 30.02 17.92 11.31
C THR A 452 30.71 16.90 12.21
N GLU A 453 31.61 16.11 11.59
CA GLU A 453 32.51 15.17 12.28
C GLU A 453 33.39 15.90 13.28
#